data_12f17e7a9557ee10fb8fa9e6541b7794
#
_entry.id   12f17e7a9557ee10fb8fa9e6541b7794
#
_cell.length_a   1.000
_cell.length_b   1.000
_cell.length_c   1.000
_cell.angle_alpha   90.00
_cell.angle_beta   90.00
_cell.angle_gamma   90.00
#
_symmetry.space_group_name_H-M   'P 1'
#
loop_
_entity.id
_entity.type
_entity.pdbx_description
1 polymer ?
#
loop_
_entity_poly.entity_id
_entity_poly.type
_entity_poly.pdbx_seq_one_letter_code
_entity_poly.pdbx_strand_id
1 'polypeptide(L)'
;MKQHSVKYNFIMNFILSASQFIFPLITFPYISRILLAEGNGKITFATSVANYFLMVASLGIPTYGIRACAQVRNDRIKLSKTVHELLIINSITTLLVIITYVICIFAVPRFRTDASLFWINGINIVLNIVGMNWLFQALEQYDYITIRSLIFKAISVFLMIIFVRKEQDYLIYGVITVFAAVGSNLFNLLRARCYIDFKWIGNYELIKHLKPILILFAQSVAVSIYTNLDSVMLGFMKTDVDVGYYSAAVKIKTVLVSLVSSLGNVLLPRMSYYAKAGKENDFLMTMQEALNFTLLMSFSLAAYFSLFSDECIRFLAGNGYTGAVIAMQIITIAVIPIGVTGVLGVQVLTAIEKEKYVLYSVIVGAVLDFVLNLIFIPIWGAAGAALATTVAEFCVLIVQLFFTRELMFRIRKELRGHI
;
A
#
# COMPACT_ATOMS: atom_id res chain seq x y z
N MET A 1 7.30 -8.58 -30.21
CA MET A 1 7.23 -7.61 -29.10
C MET A 1 8.59 -6.96 -28.91
N LYS A 2 8.66 -5.65 -28.74
CA LYS A 2 9.92 -4.98 -28.39
C LYS A 2 10.23 -5.31 -26.93
N GLN A 3 11.19 -6.21 -26.68
CA GLN A 3 11.64 -6.51 -25.33
C GLN A 3 12.66 -5.44 -24.92
N HIS A 4 12.35 -4.67 -23.90
CA HIS A 4 13.29 -3.74 -23.29
C HIS A 4 14.27 -4.50 -22.38
N SER A 5 15.46 -3.92 -22.15
CA SER A 5 16.43 -4.53 -21.24
C SER A 5 15.85 -4.57 -19.81
N VAL A 6 16.26 -5.57 -19.02
CA VAL A 6 15.86 -5.69 -17.60
C VAL A 6 16.18 -4.41 -16.82
N LYS A 7 17.32 -3.77 -17.12
CA LYS A 7 17.73 -2.49 -16.50
C LYS A 7 16.74 -1.36 -16.82
N TYR A 8 16.26 -1.28 -18.06
CA TYR A 8 15.26 -0.27 -18.45
C TYR A 8 13.93 -0.50 -17.75
N ASN A 9 13.43 -1.74 -17.72
CA ASN A 9 12.20 -2.11 -17.02
C ASN A 9 12.30 -1.82 -15.52
N PHE A 10 13.46 -2.08 -14.90
CA PHE A 10 13.71 -1.74 -13.50
C PHE A 10 13.60 -0.22 -13.25
N ILE A 11 14.25 0.61 -14.09
CA ILE A 11 14.19 2.07 -13.97
C ILE A 11 12.75 2.57 -14.11
N MET A 12 12.00 2.09 -15.10
CA MET A 12 10.61 2.48 -15.31
C MET A 12 9.72 2.08 -14.13
N ASN A 13 9.86 0.86 -13.61
CA ASN A 13 9.12 0.43 -12.43
C ASN A 13 9.51 1.24 -11.17
N PHE A 14 10.78 1.59 -11.02
CA PHE A 14 11.24 2.46 -9.94
C PHE A 14 10.61 3.85 -10.01
N ILE A 15 10.59 4.48 -11.19
CA ILE A 15 9.93 5.78 -11.42
C ILE A 15 8.43 5.69 -11.11
N LEU A 16 7.75 4.62 -11.54
CA LEU A 16 6.34 4.38 -11.24
C LEU A 16 6.10 4.29 -9.74
N SER A 17 6.91 3.50 -9.04
CA SER A 17 6.81 3.32 -7.59
C SER A 17 7.11 4.62 -6.84
N ALA A 18 8.18 5.32 -7.19
CA ALA A 18 8.53 6.61 -6.60
C ALA A 18 7.41 7.65 -6.79
N SER A 19 6.75 7.64 -7.95
CA SER A 19 5.64 8.54 -8.23
C SER A 19 4.44 8.35 -7.28
N GLN A 20 4.26 7.18 -6.70
CA GLN A 20 3.18 6.92 -5.74
C GLN A 20 3.37 7.68 -4.42
N PHE A 21 4.60 8.03 -4.07
CA PHE A 21 4.93 8.80 -2.88
C PHE A 21 5.13 10.29 -3.20
N ILE A 22 5.81 10.60 -4.31
CA ILE A 22 6.15 11.97 -4.69
C ILE A 22 4.88 12.79 -5.01
N PHE A 23 3.92 12.25 -5.75
CA PHE A 23 2.70 12.99 -6.09
C PHE A 23 1.87 13.37 -4.86
N PRO A 24 1.55 12.46 -3.91
CA PRO A 24 0.90 12.85 -2.66
C PRO A 24 1.69 13.88 -1.85
N LEU A 25 3.02 13.81 -1.83
CA LEU A 25 3.85 14.80 -1.13
C LEU A 25 3.75 16.21 -1.72
N ILE A 26 3.61 16.31 -3.04
CA ILE A 26 3.44 17.60 -3.73
C ILE A 26 2.00 18.11 -3.58
N THR A 27 1.02 17.22 -3.70
CA THR A 27 -0.39 17.61 -3.72
C THR A 27 -0.95 17.88 -2.33
N PHE A 28 -0.50 17.15 -1.31
CA PHE A 28 -1.05 17.26 0.03
C PHE A 28 -0.87 18.64 0.67
N PRO A 29 0.31 19.31 0.59
CA PRO A 29 0.46 20.66 1.12
C PRO A 29 -0.50 21.70 0.54
N TYR A 30 -0.84 21.55 -0.72
CA TYR A 30 -1.84 22.41 -1.37
C TYR A 30 -3.25 22.11 -0.88
N ILE A 31 -3.63 20.82 -0.97
CA ILE A 31 -4.99 20.37 -0.65
C ILE A 31 -5.33 20.53 0.82
N SER A 32 -4.39 20.25 1.72
CA SER A 32 -4.62 20.36 3.16
C SER A 32 -4.93 21.79 3.60
N ARG A 33 -4.34 22.79 2.96
CA ARG A 33 -4.61 24.19 3.24
C ARG A 33 -5.96 24.67 2.72
N ILE A 34 -6.49 24.02 1.67
CA ILE A 34 -7.78 24.41 1.06
C ILE A 34 -8.93 23.64 1.71
N LEU A 35 -8.84 22.30 1.73
CA LEU A 35 -9.93 21.42 2.20
C LEU A 35 -9.94 21.25 3.72
N LEU A 36 -8.90 21.69 4.40
CA LEU A 36 -8.69 21.51 5.84
C LEU A 36 -8.74 20.03 6.26
N ALA A 37 -8.74 19.77 7.56
CA ALA A 37 -8.74 18.40 8.09
C ALA A 37 -10.06 17.68 7.79
N GLU A 38 -11.19 18.38 7.84
CA GLU A 38 -12.51 17.78 7.61
C GLU A 38 -12.67 17.26 6.18
N GLY A 39 -12.42 18.11 5.17
CA GLY A 39 -12.54 17.69 3.77
C GLY A 39 -11.59 16.55 3.39
N ASN A 40 -10.33 16.62 3.87
CA ASN A 40 -9.38 15.51 3.67
C ASN A 40 -9.80 14.25 4.42
N GLY A 41 -10.37 14.38 5.60
CA GLY A 41 -10.87 13.26 6.38
C GLY A 41 -12.00 12.51 5.68
N LYS A 42 -13.01 13.24 5.15
CA LYS A 42 -14.11 12.67 4.36
C LYS A 42 -13.58 11.85 3.18
N ILE A 43 -12.64 12.42 2.43
CA ILE A 43 -12.03 11.73 1.27
C ILE A 43 -11.24 10.51 1.73
N THR A 44 -10.42 10.62 2.77
CA THR A 44 -9.61 9.53 3.30
C THR A 44 -10.49 8.39 3.80
N PHE A 45 -11.55 8.69 4.55
CA PHE A 45 -12.50 7.69 5.02
C PHE A 45 -13.17 6.95 3.86
N ALA A 46 -13.77 7.69 2.92
CA ALA A 46 -14.47 7.08 1.78
C ALA A 46 -13.51 6.24 0.92
N THR A 47 -12.28 6.71 0.70
CA THR A 47 -11.26 5.97 -0.06
C THR A 47 -10.79 4.72 0.68
N SER A 48 -10.58 4.79 2.00
CA SER A 48 -10.16 3.64 2.81
C SER A 48 -11.23 2.56 2.85
N VAL A 49 -12.49 2.92 2.97
CA VAL A 49 -13.62 1.98 2.84
C VAL A 49 -13.65 1.37 1.45
N ALA A 50 -13.58 2.19 0.39
CA ALA A 50 -13.60 1.70 -0.99
C ALA A 50 -12.41 0.76 -1.29
N ASN A 51 -11.24 0.97 -0.67
CA ASN A 51 -10.08 0.09 -0.82
C ASN A 51 -10.34 -1.33 -0.30
N TYR A 52 -11.14 -1.50 0.76
CA TYR A 52 -11.55 -2.86 1.18
C TYR A 52 -12.42 -3.55 0.14
N PHE A 53 -13.39 -2.83 -0.43
CA PHE A 53 -14.22 -3.37 -1.50
C PHE A 53 -13.40 -3.65 -2.76
N LEU A 54 -12.48 -2.78 -3.11
CA LEU A 54 -11.56 -2.95 -4.24
C LEU A 54 -10.64 -4.17 -4.05
N MET A 55 -10.14 -4.40 -2.83
CA MET A 55 -9.34 -5.57 -2.49
C MET A 55 -10.13 -6.87 -2.74
N VAL A 56 -11.39 -6.92 -2.28
CA VAL A 56 -12.27 -8.07 -2.50
C VAL A 56 -12.61 -8.23 -3.98
N ALA A 57 -12.89 -7.14 -4.69
CA ALA A 57 -13.17 -7.15 -6.12
C ALA A 57 -11.99 -7.70 -6.95
N SER A 58 -10.77 -7.30 -6.59
CA SER A 58 -9.54 -7.72 -7.27
C SER A 58 -9.13 -9.17 -6.97
N LEU A 59 -9.57 -9.75 -5.85
CA LEU A 59 -9.43 -11.16 -5.44
C LEU A 59 -8.02 -11.75 -5.66
N GLY A 60 -6.92 -10.98 -5.43
CA GLY A 60 -5.55 -11.47 -5.64
C GLY A 60 -5.12 -11.64 -7.11
N ILE A 61 -6.00 -11.34 -8.06
CA ILE A 61 -5.73 -11.38 -9.50
C ILE A 61 -4.53 -10.52 -9.91
N PRO A 62 -4.30 -9.31 -9.34
CA PRO A 62 -3.14 -8.50 -9.73
C PRO A 62 -1.81 -9.25 -9.63
N THR A 63 -1.59 -9.99 -8.55
CA THR A 63 -0.34 -10.77 -8.36
C THR A 63 -0.36 -12.09 -9.15
N TYR A 64 -1.49 -12.81 -9.13
CA TYR A 64 -1.64 -14.07 -9.85
C TYR A 64 -1.55 -13.88 -11.36
N GLY A 65 -2.21 -12.86 -11.90
CA GLY A 65 -2.29 -12.56 -13.32
C GLY A 65 -0.93 -12.29 -13.95
N ILE A 66 -0.02 -11.60 -13.22
CA ILE A 66 1.37 -11.40 -13.67
C ILE A 66 2.01 -12.76 -13.94
N ARG A 67 1.94 -13.69 -12.98
CA ARG A 67 2.56 -15.01 -13.09
C ARG A 67 1.90 -15.86 -14.19
N ALA A 68 0.57 -15.92 -14.19
CA ALA A 68 -0.17 -16.74 -15.14
C ALA A 68 0.02 -16.29 -16.59
N CYS A 69 -0.02 -14.97 -16.85
CA CYS A 69 0.19 -14.43 -18.19
C CYS A 69 1.65 -14.50 -18.64
N ALA A 70 2.61 -14.31 -17.73
CA ALA A 70 4.03 -14.43 -18.08
C ALA A 70 4.41 -15.84 -18.57
N GLN A 71 3.80 -16.88 -17.99
CA GLN A 71 4.03 -18.27 -18.40
C GLN A 71 3.57 -18.59 -19.83
N VAL A 72 2.59 -17.86 -20.34
CA VAL A 72 1.97 -18.10 -21.67
C VAL A 72 2.19 -16.93 -22.64
N ARG A 73 3.03 -15.95 -22.31
CA ARG A 73 3.19 -14.69 -23.03
C ARG A 73 3.58 -14.82 -24.51
N ASN A 74 4.22 -15.91 -24.89
CA ASN A 74 4.68 -16.15 -26.26
C ASN A 74 3.60 -16.79 -27.17
N ASP A 75 2.49 -17.26 -26.60
CA ASP A 75 1.39 -17.86 -27.31
C ASP A 75 0.14 -16.97 -27.18
N ARG A 76 -0.18 -16.25 -28.26
CA ARG A 76 -1.28 -15.26 -28.25
C ARG A 76 -2.62 -15.89 -27.90
N ILE A 77 -2.89 -17.12 -28.36
CA ILE A 77 -4.16 -17.80 -28.11
C ILE A 77 -4.28 -18.19 -26.63
N LYS A 78 -3.24 -18.79 -26.06
CA LYS A 78 -3.21 -19.16 -24.63
C LYS A 78 -3.23 -17.92 -23.74
N LEU A 79 -2.49 -16.86 -24.11
CA LEU A 79 -2.52 -15.59 -23.39
C LEU A 79 -3.92 -14.97 -23.40
N SER A 80 -4.58 -14.92 -24.56
CA SER A 80 -5.95 -14.41 -24.67
C SER A 80 -6.92 -15.23 -23.83
N LYS A 81 -6.83 -16.58 -23.87
CA LYS A 81 -7.65 -17.46 -23.04
C LYS A 81 -7.45 -17.20 -21.56
N THR A 82 -6.20 -17.13 -21.11
CA THR A 82 -5.85 -16.84 -19.69
C THR A 82 -6.39 -15.48 -19.25
N VAL A 83 -6.23 -14.44 -20.08
CA VAL A 83 -6.74 -13.09 -19.77
C VAL A 83 -8.26 -13.11 -19.70
N HIS A 84 -8.97 -13.78 -20.62
CA HIS A 84 -10.41 -13.91 -20.56
C HIS A 84 -10.87 -14.62 -19.29
N GLU A 85 -10.23 -15.73 -18.92
CA GLU A 85 -10.54 -16.48 -17.69
C GLU A 85 -10.42 -15.57 -16.45
N LEU A 86 -9.33 -14.80 -16.34
CA LEU A 86 -9.12 -13.87 -15.24
C LEU A 86 -10.08 -12.68 -15.25
N LEU A 87 -10.41 -12.13 -16.43
CA LEU A 87 -11.39 -11.05 -16.56
C LEU A 87 -12.80 -11.53 -16.19
N ILE A 88 -13.18 -12.75 -16.55
CA ILE A 88 -14.49 -13.32 -16.17
C ILE A 88 -14.57 -13.44 -14.64
N ILE A 89 -13.55 -14.03 -14.00
CA ILE A 89 -13.52 -14.15 -12.54
C ILE A 89 -13.59 -12.74 -11.91
N ASN A 90 -12.77 -11.80 -12.36
CA ASN A 90 -12.75 -10.43 -11.84
C ASN A 90 -14.07 -9.69 -12.04
N SER A 91 -14.74 -9.90 -13.19
CA SER A 91 -16.05 -9.29 -13.47
C SER A 91 -17.14 -9.83 -12.55
N ILE A 92 -17.15 -11.15 -12.31
CA ILE A 92 -18.11 -11.76 -11.38
C ILE A 92 -17.90 -11.26 -9.96
N THR A 93 -16.64 -11.26 -9.47
CA THR A 93 -16.34 -10.77 -8.12
C THR A 93 -16.64 -9.29 -7.97
N THR A 94 -16.29 -8.47 -8.97
CA THR A 94 -16.57 -7.03 -8.93
C THR A 94 -18.09 -6.77 -8.96
N LEU A 95 -18.87 -7.53 -9.74
CA LEU A 95 -20.33 -7.39 -9.77
C LEU A 95 -20.94 -7.67 -8.38
N LEU A 96 -20.53 -8.75 -7.73
CA LEU A 96 -20.97 -9.07 -6.36
C LEU A 96 -20.57 -7.99 -5.36
N VAL A 97 -19.34 -7.49 -5.47
CA VAL A 97 -18.81 -6.42 -4.61
C VAL A 97 -19.55 -5.12 -4.82
N ILE A 98 -19.85 -4.72 -6.07
CA ILE A 98 -20.59 -3.48 -6.35
C ILE A 98 -22.01 -3.56 -5.83
N ILE A 99 -22.69 -4.71 -5.96
CA ILE A 99 -24.02 -4.89 -5.37
C ILE A 99 -23.95 -4.68 -3.86
N THR A 100 -23.00 -5.33 -3.18
CA THR A 100 -22.81 -5.19 -1.74
C THR A 100 -22.45 -3.75 -1.36
N TYR A 101 -21.55 -3.09 -2.13
CA TYR A 101 -21.16 -1.70 -1.92
C TYR A 101 -22.34 -0.73 -2.01
N VAL A 102 -23.19 -0.89 -3.03
CA VAL A 102 -24.40 -0.09 -3.20
C VAL A 102 -25.37 -0.31 -2.04
N ILE A 103 -25.59 -1.57 -1.63
CA ILE A 103 -26.42 -1.89 -0.45
C ILE A 103 -25.84 -1.17 0.79
N CYS A 104 -24.53 -1.20 1.01
CA CYS A 104 -23.87 -0.53 2.13
C CYS A 104 -24.07 1.00 2.08
N ILE A 105 -24.03 1.64 0.91
CA ILE A 105 -24.27 3.09 0.78
C ILE A 105 -25.66 3.44 1.31
N PHE A 106 -26.68 2.60 1.04
CA PHE A 106 -28.04 2.83 1.51
C PHE A 106 -28.30 2.35 2.95
N ALA A 107 -27.65 1.26 3.37
CA ALA A 107 -27.91 0.64 4.66
C ALA A 107 -27.16 1.34 5.82
N VAL A 108 -25.92 1.81 5.57
CA VAL A 108 -25.06 2.38 6.62
C VAL A 108 -25.28 3.90 6.73
N PRO A 109 -25.79 4.41 7.87
CA PRO A 109 -26.06 5.84 8.05
C PRO A 109 -24.83 6.73 7.78
N ARG A 110 -23.64 6.28 8.21
CA ARG A 110 -22.38 7.00 8.03
C ARG A 110 -22.01 7.20 6.55
N PHE A 111 -22.35 6.24 5.67
CA PHE A 111 -22.08 6.37 4.23
C PHE A 111 -23.08 7.30 3.54
N ARG A 112 -24.30 7.39 4.06
CA ARG A 112 -25.31 8.33 3.52
C ARG A 112 -24.91 9.79 3.69
N THR A 113 -24.19 10.12 4.76
CA THR A 113 -23.78 11.52 5.06
C THR A 113 -22.96 12.11 3.91
N ASP A 114 -22.06 11.32 3.31
CA ASP A 114 -21.20 11.73 2.21
C ASP A 114 -21.36 10.78 0.99
N ALA A 115 -22.61 10.36 0.70
CA ALA A 115 -22.92 9.38 -0.33
C ALA A 115 -22.27 9.69 -1.69
N SER A 116 -22.15 10.97 -2.06
CA SER A 116 -21.51 11.41 -3.30
C SER A 116 -20.05 10.94 -3.39
N LEU A 117 -19.28 10.99 -2.30
CA LEU A 117 -17.91 10.47 -2.27
C LEU A 117 -17.85 8.95 -2.45
N PHE A 118 -18.80 8.23 -1.86
CA PHE A 118 -18.88 6.77 -2.04
C PHE A 118 -19.25 6.42 -3.48
N TRP A 119 -20.18 7.12 -4.13
CA TRP A 119 -20.48 6.93 -5.55
C TRP A 119 -19.27 7.20 -6.44
N ILE A 120 -18.51 8.27 -6.18
CA ILE A 120 -17.25 8.59 -6.89
C ILE A 120 -16.24 7.45 -6.73
N ASN A 121 -16.04 6.95 -5.50
CA ASN A 121 -15.12 5.82 -5.26
C ASN A 121 -15.64 4.49 -5.85
N GLY A 122 -16.94 4.31 -6.00
CA GLY A 122 -17.54 3.18 -6.71
C GLY A 122 -17.06 3.06 -8.16
N ILE A 123 -16.83 4.19 -8.82
CA ILE A 123 -16.26 4.24 -10.18
C ILE A 123 -14.85 3.61 -10.20
N ASN A 124 -14.05 3.82 -9.15
CA ASN A 124 -12.73 3.20 -9.01
C ASN A 124 -12.85 1.66 -9.00
N ILE A 125 -13.81 1.10 -8.25
CA ILE A 125 -14.02 -0.34 -8.17
C ILE A 125 -14.41 -0.92 -9.54
N VAL A 126 -15.30 -0.26 -10.27
CA VAL A 126 -15.73 -0.71 -11.62
C VAL A 126 -14.59 -0.62 -12.63
N LEU A 127 -13.91 0.53 -12.71
CA LEU A 127 -12.85 0.76 -13.70
C LEU A 127 -11.58 -0.05 -13.41
N ASN A 128 -11.45 -0.64 -12.22
CA ASN A 128 -10.34 -1.53 -11.92
C ASN A 128 -10.36 -2.82 -12.77
N ILE A 129 -11.55 -3.31 -13.19
CA ILE A 129 -11.68 -4.49 -14.05
C ILE A 129 -10.86 -4.29 -15.35
N VAL A 130 -11.03 -3.13 -15.98
CA VAL A 130 -10.37 -2.83 -17.26
C VAL A 130 -8.92 -2.35 -17.08
N GLY A 131 -8.48 -2.21 -15.82
CA GLY A 131 -7.12 -1.77 -15.48
C GLY A 131 -6.04 -2.69 -16.03
N MET A 132 -6.20 -4.00 -15.87
CA MET A 132 -5.31 -5.07 -16.39
C MET A 132 -3.81 -4.75 -16.32
N ASN A 133 -3.37 -3.98 -15.31
CA ASN A 133 -1.96 -3.63 -15.15
C ASN A 133 -1.07 -4.87 -15.05
N TRP A 134 -1.60 -5.94 -14.46
CA TRP A 134 -0.95 -7.25 -14.35
C TRP A 134 -0.62 -7.87 -15.71
N LEU A 135 -1.44 -7.64 -16.75
CA LEU A 135 -1.15 -8.11 -18.12
C LEU A 135 0.10 -7.39 -18.67
N PHE A 136 0.14 -6.06 -18.56
CA PHE A 136 1.27 -5.27 -19.08
C PHE A 136 2.55 -5.52 -18.30
N GLN A 137 2.46 -5.80 -16.99
CA GLN A 137 3.60 -6.22 -16.18
C GLN A 137 4.11 -7.60 -16.60
N ALA A 138 3.22 -8.57 -16.86
CA ALA A 138 3.58 -9.88 -17.38
C ALA A 138 4.26 -9.82 -18.76
N LEU A 139 3.89 -8.83 -19.58
CA LEU A 139 4.47 -8.55 -20.89
C LEU A 139 5.72 -7.64 -20.82
N GLU A 140 6.16 -7.26 -19.62
CA GLU A 140 7.31 -6.37 -19.39
C GLU A 140 7.17 -4.98 -20.05
N GLN A 141 5.93 -4.46 -20.19
CA GLN A 141 5.63 -3.15 -20.79
C GLN A 141 5.62 -2.05 -19.70
N TYR A 142 6.69 -1.95 -18.93
CA TYR A 142 6.78 -1.00 -17.81
C TYR A 142 6.85 0.45 -18.26
N ASP A 143 7.43 0.73 -19.43
CA ASP A 143 7.44 2.04 -20.06
C ASP A 143 6.03 2.58 -20.29
N TYR A 144 5.17 1.76 -20.90
CA TYR A 144 3.78 2.11 -21.13
C TYR A 144 3.01 2.40 -19.83
N ILE A 145 3.12 1.51 -18.85
CA ILE A 145 2.43 1.68 -17.56
C ILE A 145 2.89 2.97 -16.88
N THR A 146 4.21 3.21 -16.85
CA THR A 146 4.82 4.35 -16.15
C THR A 146 4.44 5.66 -16.81
N ILE A 147 4.69 5.81 -18.11
CA ILE A 147 4.43 7.06 -18.84
C ILE A 147 2.94 7.41 -18.74
N ARG A 148 2.06 6.45 -19.01
CA ARG A 148 0.62 6.63 -18.88
C ARG A 148 0.22 7.10 -17.49
N SER A 149 0.68 6.41 -16.44
CA SER A 149 0.37 6.77 -15.05
C SER A 149 0.85 8.16 -14.70
N LEU A 150 2.06 8.53 -15.11
CA LEU A 150 2.63 9.87 -14.86
C LEU A 150 1.83 10.96 -15.56
N ILE A 151 1.40 10.75 -16.81
CA ILE A 151 0.58 11.71 -17.55
C ILE A 151 -0.73 11.97 -16.81
N PHE A 152 -1.46 10.93 -16.39
CA PHE A 152 -2.72 11.09 -15.66
C PHE A 152 -2.54 11.76 -14.30
N LYS A 153 -1.47 11.43 -13.59
CA LYS A 153 -1.11 12.11 -12.34
C LYS A 153 -0.80 13.59 -12.56
N ALA A 154 -0.02 13.92 -13.59
CA ALA A 154 0.30 15.31 -13.93
C ALA A 154 -0.96 16.11 -14.30
N ILE A 155 -1.85 15.54 -15.14
CA ILE A 155 -3.15 16.14 -15.44
C ILE A 155 -3.97 16.34 -14.17
N SER A 156 -3.98 15.37 -13.26
CA SER A 156 -4.71 15.46 -11.99
C SER A 156 -4.20 16.60 -11.10
N VAL A 157 -2.87 16.81 -11.04
CA VAL A 157 -2.29 17.95 -10.32
C VAL A 157 -2.74 19.27 -10.95
N PHE A 158 -2.73 19.36 -12.27
CA PHE A 158 -3.19 20.55 -12.98
C PHE A 158 -4.67 20.84 -12.74
N LEU A 159 -5.53 19.81 -12.85
CA LEU A 159 -6.97 19.94 -12.57
C LEU A 159 -7.23 20.33 -11.10
N MET A 160 -6.47 19.78 -10.19
CA MET A 160 -6.55 20.12 -8.77
C MET A 160 -6.28 21.60 -8.52
N ILE A 161 -5.21 22.16 -9.11
CA ILE A 161 -4.85 23.58 -8.95
C ILE A 161 -5.93 24.51 -9.53
N ILE A 162 -6.58 24.11 -10.62
CA ILE A 162 -7.60 24.91 -11.28
C ILE A 162 -8.94 24.87 -10.55
N PHE A 163 -9.38 23.67 -10.17
CA PHE A 163 -10.77 23.45 -9.74
C PHE A 163 -10.94 23.36 -8.23
N VAL A 164 -9.89 23.06 -7.45
CA VAL A 164 -10.00 22.94 -5.99
C VAL A 164 -9.47 24.20 -5.34
N ARG A 165 -10.38 25.09 -4.91
CA ARG A 165 -10.05 26.42 -4.37
C ARG A 165 -10.75 26.74 -3.05
N LYS A 166 -11.78 25.98 -2.66
CA LYS A 166 -12.61 26.19 -1.49
C LYS A 166 -12.79 24.87 -0.73
N GLU A 167 -13.14 24.93 0.54
CA GLU A 167 -13.40 23.75 1.37
C GLU A 167 -14.50 22.85 0.80
N GLN A 168 -15.53 23.42 0.18
CA GLN A 168 -16.65 22.70 -0.43
C GLN A 168 -16.22 21.89 -1.68
N ASP A 169 -15.05 22.15 -2.25
CA ASP A 169 -14.55 21.47 -3.46
C ASP A 169 -14.01 20.06 -3.18
N TYR A 170 -14.23 19.52 -1.97
CA TYR A 170 -13.78 18.17 -1.60
C TYR A 170 -14.34 17.07 -2.52
N LEU A 171 -15.56 17.23 -3.05
CA LEU A 171 -16.12 16.30 -4.04
C LEU A 171 -15.35 16.37 -5.37
N ILE A 172 -14.99 17.57 -5.82
CA ILE A 172 -14.19 17.76 -7.04
C ILE A 172 -12.82 17.09 -6.87
N TYR A 173 -12.21 17.27 -5.69
CA TYR A 173 -10.95 16.59 -5.40
C TYR A 173 -11.11 15.07 -5.32
N GLY A 174 -12.22 14.57 -4.78
CA GLY A 174 -12.59 13.15 -4.83
C GLY A 174 -12.64 12.60 -6.27
N VAL A 175 -13.28 13.32 -7.19
CA VAL A 175 -13.29 12.94 -8.63
C VAL A 175 -11.88 12.95 -9.22
N ILE A 176 -11.07 13.97 -8.91
CA ILE A 176 -9.69 14.08 -9.42
C ILE A 176 -8.82 12.94 -8.89
N THR A 177 -8.97 12.52 -7.63
CA THR A 177 -8.22 11.39 -7.08
C THR A 177 -8.58 10.06 -7.74
N VAL A 178 -9.87 9.82 -8.00
CA VAL A 178 -10.32 8.63 -8.74
C VAL A 178 -9.84 8.69 -10.20
N PHE A 179 -9.89 9.85 -10.85
CA PHE A 179 -9.33 10.04 -12.18
C PHE A 179 -7.83 9.75 -12.23
N ALA A 180 -7.05 10.22 -11.25
CA ALA A 180 -5.62 9.92 -11.14
C ALA A 180 -5.34 8.42 -10.98
N ALA A 181 -6.19 7.72 -10.22
CA ALA A 181 -6.02 6.30 -9.92
C ALA A 181 -6.39 5.40 -11.09
N VAL A 182 -7.55 5.62 -11.69
CA VAL A 182 -8.14 4.67 -12.68
C VAL A 182 -8.52 5.28 -14.02
N GLY A 183 -8.46 6.60 -14.18
CA GLY A 183 -8.81 7.25 -15.45
C GLY A 183 -8.00 6.72 -16.65
N SER A 184 -6.77 6.34 -16.40
CA SER A 184 -5.90 5.73 -17.40
C SER A 184 -6.25 4.28 -17.75
N ASN A 185 -7.08 3.58 -16.97
CA ASN A 185 -7.38 2.16 -17.15
C ASN A 185 -8.13 1.87 -18.46
N LEU A 186 -8.95 2.83 -18.94
CA LEU A 186 -9.63 2.70 -20.23
C LEU A 186 -8.65 2.53 -21.40
N PHE A 187 -7.49 3.20 -21.34
CA PHE A 187 -6.44 3.04 -22.35
C PHE A 187 -5.82 1.65 -22.33
N ASN A 188 -5.83 0.97 -21.18
CA ASN A 188 -5.37 -0.41 -21.09
C ASN A 188 -6.24 -1.35 -21.92
N LEU A 189 -7.56 -1.18 -21.88
CA LEU A 189 -8.47 -1.98 -22.67
C LEU A 189 -8.20 -1.81 -24.19
N LEU A 190 -7.97 -0.59 -24.62
CA LEU A 190 -7.63 -0.30 -26.01
C LEU A 190 -6.28 -0.90 -26.41
N ARG A 191 -5.26 -0.72 -25.57
CA ARG A 191 -3.91 -1.25 -25.81
C ARG A 191 -3.82 -2.76 -25.73
N ALA A 192 -4.63 -3.41 -24.89
CA ALA A 192 -4.68 -4.86 -24.75
C ALA A 192 -5.00 -5.56 -26.09
N ARG A 193 -5.78 -4.93 -26.98
CA ARG A 193 -6.09 -5.46 -28.34
C ARG A 193 -4.84 -5.76 -29.18
N CYS A 194 -3.71 -5.09 -28.90
CA CYS A 194 -2.46 -5.36 -29.57
C CYS A 194 -1.84 -6.70 -29.16
N TYR A 195 -2.19 -7.23 -27.99
CA TYR A 195 -1.55 -8.40 -27.39
C TYR A 195 -2.48 -9.60 -27.28
N ILE A 196 -3.78 -9.37 -27.11
CA ILE A 196 -4.81 -10.40 -26.93
C ILE A 196 -5.94 -10.21 -27.95
N ASP A 197 -6.61 -11.30 -28.23
CA ASP A 197 -7.82 -11.31 -29.04
C ASP A 197 -9.04 -11.33 -28.12
N PHE A 198 -9.98 -10.39 -28.33
CA PHE A 198 -11.23 -10.33 -27.55
C PHE A 198 -12.34 -11.24 -28.08
N LYS A 199 -12.07 -11.97 -29.18
CA LYS A 199 -13.02 -12.95 -29.70
C LYS A 199 -13.16 -14.11 -28.69
N TRP A 200 -14.38 -14.61 -28.57
CA TRP A 200 -14.68 -15.76 -27.72
C TRP A 200 -13.88 -16.99 -28.18
N ILE A 201 -13.04 -17.54 -27.29
CA ILE A 201 -12.19 -18.70 -27.59
C ILE A 201 -12.85 -20.02 -27.20
N GLY A 202 -13.71 -19.99 -26.16
CA GLY A 202 -14.37 -21.19 -25.62
C GLY A 202 -13.47 -22.02 -24.69
N ASN A 203 -14.05 -23.10 -24.14
CA ASN A 203 -13.34 -24.06 -23.25
C ASN A 203 -12.60 -23.41 -22.08
N TYR A 204 -13.24 -22.44 -21.39
CA TYR A 204 -12.66 -21.75 -20.24
C TYR A 204 -12.63 -22.65 -19.01
N GLU A 205 -11.50 -22.63 -18.30
CA GLU A 205 -11.22 -23.43 -17.11
C GLU A 205 -11.05 -22.53 -15.88
N LEU A 206 -12.13 -21.86 -15.44
CA LEU A 206 -12.08 -20.86 -14.37
C LEU A 206 -11.59 -21.45 -13.04
N ILE A 207 -12.00 -22.70 -12.72
CA ILE A 207 -11.73 -23.33 -11.43
C ILE A 207 -10.25 -23.54 -11.15
N LYS A 208 -9.42 -23.77 -12.19
CA LYS A 208 -7.98 -23.95 -12.03
C LYS A 208 -7.27 -22.72 -11.45
N HIS A 209 -7.84 -21.52 -11.69
CA HIS A 209 -7.30 -20.27 -11.21
C HIS A 209 -7.72 -19.94 -9.77
N LEU A 210 -8.86 -20.48 -9.28
CA LEU A 210 -9.43 -20.07 -8.00
C LEU A 210 -8.51 -20.36 -6.80
N LYS A 211 -7.94 -21.58 -6.72
CA LYS A 211 -7.09 -21.96 -5.61
C LYS A 211 -5.87 -21.03 -5.44
N PRO A 212 -5.02 -20.79 -6.47
CA PRO A 212 -3.90 -19.87 -6.33
C PRO A 212 -4.34 -18.41 -6.13
N ILE A 213 -5.45 -17.97 -6.72
CA ILE A 213 -6.02 -16.63 -6.52
C ILE A 213 -6.40 -16.44 -5.05
N LEU A 214 -7.09 -17.39 -4.43
CA LEU A 214 -7.53 -17.30 -3.03
C LEU A 214 -6.35 -17.29 -2.04
N ILE A 215 -5.27 -18.01 -2.33
CA ILE A 215 -4.05 -17.97 -1.50
C ILE A 215 -3.44 -16.56 -1.52
N LEU A 216 -3.31 -15.96 -2.71
CA LEU A 216 -2.78 -14.60 -2.86
C LEU A 216 -3.75 -13.53 -2.33
N PHE A 217 -5.05 -13.78 -2.42
CA PHE A 217 -6.06 -12.94 -1.81
C PHE A 217 -5.93 -12.88 -0.29
N ALA A 218 -5.75 -14.03 0.37
CA ALA A 218 -5.54 -14.06 1.83
C ALA A 218 -4.34 -13.21 2.26
N GLN A 219 -3.26 -13.22 1.48
CA GLN A 219 -2.12 -12.34 1.72
C GLN A 219 -2.47 -10.85 1.54
N SER A 220 -3.23 -10.52 0.48
CA SER A 220 -3.67 -9.14 0.23
C SER A 220 -4.61 -8.63 1.33
N VAL A 221 -5.47 -9.50 1.87
CA VAL A 221 -6.36 -9.19 3.01
C VAL A 221 -5.55 -8.77 4.22
N ALA A 222 -4.52 -9.54 4.60
CA ALA A 222 -3.69 -9.21 5.76
C ALA A 222 -3.04 -7.83 5.62
N VAL A 223 -2.47 -7.52 4.45
CA VAL A 223 -1.85 -6.22 4.17
C VAL A 223 -2.89 -5.09 4.17
N SER A 224 -4.05 -5.29 3.55
CA SER A 224 -5.08 -4.24 3.42
C SER A 224 -5.74 -3.91 4.75
N ILE A 225 -6.00 -4.91 5.59
CA ILE A 225 -6.50 -4.68 6.96
C ILE A 225 -5.51 -3.78 7.69
N TYR A 226 -4.24 -4.15 7.69
CA TYR A 226 -3.20 -3.42 8.38
C TYR A 226 -3.00 -1.97 7.91
N THR A 227 -3.27 -1.66 6.65
CA THR A 227 -3.01 -0.33 6.08
C THR A 227 -4.20 0.63 6.12
N ASN A 228 -5.43 0.12 6.17
CA ASN A 228 -6.64 0.95 6.06
C ASN A 228 -7.51 0.93 7.33
N LEU A 229 -7.25 0.04 8.28
CA LEU A 229 -8.10 -0.22 9.44
C LEU A 229 -8.33 1.04 10.27
N ASP A 230 -7.25 1.73 10.64
CA ASP A 230 -7.29 2.90 11.52
C ASP A 230 -8.19 4.01 10.95
N SER A 231 -8.01 4.31 9.66
CA SER A 231 -8.80 5.36 9.00
C SER A 231 -10.28 5.02 8.93
N VAL A 232 -10.61 3.73 8.74
CA VAL A 232 -12.00 3.25 8.72
C VAL A 232 -12.58 3.28 10.12
N MET A 233 -11.86 2.78 11.13
CA MET A 233 -12.32 2.81 12.52
C MET A 233 -12.50 4.23 13.02
N LEU A 234 -11.55 5.14 12.76
CA LEU A 234 -11.69 6.56 13.07
C LEU A 234 -12.95 7.18 12.43
N GLY A 235 -13.20 6.91 11.16
CA GLY A 235 -14.36 7.47 10.45
C GLY A 235 -15.72 6.95 10.96
N PHE A 236 -15.76 5.75 11.58
CA PHE A 236 -16.96 5.24 12.25
C PHE A 236 -17.10 5.69 13.71
N MET A 237 -15.99 5.86 14.42
CA MET A 237 -15.98 6.06 15.88
C MET A 237 -15.79 7.53 16.28
N LYS A 238 -15.26 8.36 15.40
CA LYS A 238 -14.93 9.77 15.61
C LYS A 238 -15.39 10.64 14.44
N THR A 239 -14.77 11.82 14.31
CA THR A 239 -15.11 12.83 13.30
C THR A 239 -14.21 12.71 12.06
N ASP A 240 -14.64 13.32 10.95
CA ASP A 240 -13.83 13.45 9.75
C ASP A 240 -12.54 14.24 10.00
N VAL A 241 -12.59 15.19 10.93
CA VAL A 241 -11.41 15.96 11.35
C VAL A 241 -10.35 15.04 11.95
N ASP A 242 -10.74 14.07 12.81
CA ASP A 242 -9.81 13.09 13.37
C ASP A 242 -9.18 12.21 12.28
N VAL A 243 -9.97 11.78 11.30
CA VAL A 243 -9.44 11.04 10.13
C VAL A 243 -8.45 11.90 9.34
N GLY A 244 -8.74 13.18 9.15
CA GLY A 244 -7.87 14.15 8.52
C GLY A 244 -6.54 14.32 9.25
N TYR A 245 -6.57 14.48 10.57
CA TYR A 245 -5.38 14.58 11.42
C TYR A 245 -4.53 13.31 11.35
N TYR A 246 -5.14 12.15 11.49
CA TYR A 246 -4.44 10.87 11.37
C TYR A 246 -3.81 10.69 9.99
N SER A 247 -4.54 11.02 8.93
CA SER A 247 -4.04 10.89 7.56
C SER A 247 -2.80 11.75 7.29
N ALA A 248 -2.74 12.95 7.86
CA ALA A 248 -1.57 13.84 7.75
C ALA A 248 -0.34 13.22 8.43
N ALA A 249 -0.51 12.69 9.64
CA ALA A 249 0.56 12.02 10.40
C ALA A 249 1.06 10.75 9.66
N VAL A 250 0.14 9.93 9.13
CA VAL A 250 0.46 8.72 8.36
C VAL A 250 1.23 9.04 7.08
N LYS A 251 0.94 10.14 6.39
CA LYS A 251 1.70 10.54 5.20
C LYS A 251 3.18 10.79 5.51
N ILE A 252 3.47 11.46 6.62
CA ILE A 252 4.84 11.67 7.07
C ILE A 252 5.48 10.33 7.43
N LYS A 253 4.82 9.51 8.26
CA LYS A 253 5.29 8.15 8.58
C LYS A 253 5.65 7.37 7.33
N THR A 254 4.80 7.36 6.32
CA THR A 254 5.01 6.60 5.08
C THR A 254 6.27 7.02 4.34
N VAL A 255 6.55 8.32 4.30
CA VAL A 255 7.80 8.84 3.71
C VAL A 255 9.01 8.37 4.50
N LEU A 256 8.98 8.49 5.83
CA LEU A 256 10.07 8.07 6.71
C LEU A 256 10.35 6.57 6.58
N VAL A 257 9.29 5.76 6.59
CA VAL A 257 9.40 4.31 6.38
C VAL A 257 10.00 3.99 5.02
N SER A 258 9.61 4.70 3.95
CA SER A 258 10.17 4.46 2.62
C SER A 258 11.67 4.76 2.54
N LEU A 259 12.13 5.79 3.24
CA LEU A 259 13.55 6.13 3.34
C LEU A 259 14.33 5.03 4.07
N VAL A 260 13.85 4.60 5.23
CA VAL A 260 14.50 3.54 6.04
C VAL A 260 14.50 2.20 5.28
N SER A 261 13.41 1.85 4.58
CA SER A 261 13.28 0.59 3.86
C SER A 261 14.01 0.54 2.52
N SER A 262 14.51 1.67 2.03
CA SER A 262 15.17 1.77 0.71
C SER A 262 16.38 0.84 0.58
N LEU A 263 17.16 0.70 1.65
CA LEU A 263 18.32 -0.20 1.71
C LEU A 263 17.90 -1.68 1.59
N GLY A 264 16.76 -2.04 2.17
CA GLY A 264 16.27 -3.42 2.21
C GLY A 264 16.06 -4.05 0.86
N ASN A 265 15.53 -3.29 -0.08
CA ASN A 265 15.29 -3.75 -1.44
C ASN A 265 16.58 -4.13 -2.20
N VAL A 266 17.70 -3.52 -1.83
CA VAL A 266 19.02 -3.79 -2.41
C VAL A 266 19.69 -5.02 -1.76
N LEU A 267 19.45 -5.23 -0.47
CA LEU A 267 20.12 -6.29 0.30
C LEU A 267 19.46 -7.67 0.16
N LEU A 268 18.16 -7.74 -0.08
CA LEU A 268 17.42 -9.02 -0.15
C LEU A 268 18.04 -10.04 -1.15
N PRO A 269 18.37 -9.69 -2.41
CA PRO A 269 19.00 -10.66 -3.33
C PRO A 269 20.35 -11.17 -2.84
N ARG A 270 21.14 -10.29 -2.20
CA ARG A 270 22.46 -10.63 -1.67
C ARG A 270 22.35 -11.56 -0.46
N MET A 271 21.44 -11.29 0.45
CA MET A 271 21.17 -12.13 1.61
C MET A 271 20.62 -13.50 1.21
N SER A 272 19.72 -13.56 0.23
CA SER A 272 19.21 -14.81 -0.33
C SER A 272 20.32 -15.66 -0.96
N TYR A 273 21.27 -15.02 -1.66
CA TYR A 273 22.45 -15.69 -2.20
C TYR A 273 23.32 -16.26 -1.09
N TYR A 274 23.64 -15.51 -0.03
CA TYR A 274 24.46 -15.97 1.08
C TYR A 274 23.80 -17.13 1.83
N ALA A 275 22.50 -17.03 2.10
CA ALA A 275 21.73 -18.09 2.74
C ALA A 275 21.80 -19.40 1.95
N LYS A 276 21.58 -19.34 0.61
CA LYS A 276 21.61 -20.50 -0.26
C LYS A 276 23.02 -21.07 -0.47
N ALA A 277 24.05 -20.22 -0.50
CA ALA A 277 25.43 -20.60 -0.66
C ALA A 277 26.11 -21.14 0.62
N GLY A 278 25.39 -21.16 1.76
CA GLY A 278 25.93 -21.56 3.05
C GLY A 278 27.00 -20.62 3.63
N LYS A 279 27.05 -19.36 3.14
CA LYS A 279 27.97 -18.31 3.61
C LYS A 279 27.41 -17.62 4.85
N GLU A 280 27.44 -18.35 5.98
CA GLU A 280 26.79 -17.90 7.21
C GLU A 280 27.39 -16.60 7.75
N ASN A 281 28.71 -16.46 7.76
CA ASN A 281 29.39 -15.25 8.25
C ASN A 281 29.04 -14.02 7.42
N ASP A 282 29.08 -14.14 6.07
CA ASP A 282 28.71 -13.05 5.16
C ASP A 282 27.23 -12.64 5.38
N PHE A 283 26.35 -13.61 5.62
CA PHE A 283 24.94 -13.39 5.91
C PHE A 283 24.75 -12.62 7.23
N LEU A 284 25.42 -13.06 8.32
CA LEU A 284 25.33 -12.41 9.62
C LEU A 284 25.92 -11.01 9.62
N MET A 285 27.07 -10.80 8.97
CA MET A 285 27.65 -9.46 8.80
C MET A 285 26.72 -8.51 8.05
N THR A 286 26.16 -8.97 6.91
CA THR A 286 25.21 -8.14 6.13
C THR A 286 23.94 -7.82 6.91
N MET A 287 23.43 -8.78 7.69
CA MET A 287 22.28 -8.57 8.58
C MET A 287 22.61 -7.51 9.65
N GLN A 288 23.79 -7.59 10.27
CA GLN A 288 24.23 -6.65 11.29
C GLN A 288 24.37 -5.24 10.72
N GLU A 289 25.05 -5.08 9.56
CA GLU A 289 25.17 -3.79 8.88
C GLU A 289 23.81 -3.19 8.55
N ALA A 290 22.89 -4.00 8.03
CA ALA A 290 21.52 -3.59 7.73
C ALA A 290 20.78 -3.13 8.98
N LEU A 291 20.88 -3.87 10.09
CA LEU A 291 20.25 -3.50 11.36
C LEU A 291 20.85 -2.22 11.94
N ASN A 292 22.18 -2.08 11.95
CA ASN A 292 22.86 -0.88 12.45
C ASN A 292 22.45 0.36 11.67
N PHE A 293 22.46 0.28 10.34
CA PHE A 293 22.00 1.38 9.47
C PHE A 293 20.54 1.72 9.72
N THR A 294 19.68 0.71 9.76
CA THR A 294 18.24 0.88 9.96
C THR A 294 17.93 1.50 11.31
N LEU A 295 18.58 1.02 12.38
CA LEU A 295 18.43 1.59 13.72
C LEU A 295 18.89 3.04 13.77
N LEU A 296 20.09 3.34 13.25
CA LEU A 296 20.61 4.71 13.22
C LEU A 296 19.66 5.65 12.49
N MET A 297 19.23 5.27 11.27
CA MET A 297 18.34 6.09 10.46
C MET A 297 16.96 6.24 11.10
N SER A 298 16.35 5.14 11.56
CA SER A 298 15.00 5.18 12.12
C SER A 298 14.93 5.95 13.44
N PHE A 299 15.92 5.80 14.34
CA PHE A 299 16.00 6.58 15.58
C PHE A 299 16.20 8.07 15.29
N SER A 300 17.14 8.43 14.38
CA SER A 300 17.40 9.82 14.02
C SER A 300 16.18 10.48 13.41
N LEU A 301 15.49 9.79 12.48
CA LEU A 301 14.28 10.30 11.84
C LEU A 301 13.12 10.38 12.84
N ALA A 302 12.90 9.34 13.65
CA ALA A 302 11.84 9.37 14.66
C ALA A 302 12.05 10.48 15.68
N ALA A 303 13.26 10.67 16.19
CA ALA A 303 13.59 11.74 17.12
C ALA A 303 13.36 13.12 16.49
N TYR A 304 13.92 13.38 15.30
CA TYR A 304 13.76 14.66 14.61
C TYR A 304 12.27 14.99 14.35
N PHE A 305 11.55 14.08 13.70
CA PHE A 305 10.15 14.32 13.30
C PHE A 305 9.18 14.27 14.48
N SER A 306 9.52 13.65 15.61
CA SER A 306 8.75 13.73 16.83
C SER A 306 8.98 15.08 17.54
N LEU A 307 10.24 15.54 17.66
CA LEU A 307 10.58 16.82 18.31
C LEU A 307 10.04 18.03 17.54
N PHE A 308 10.17 18.02 16.21
CA PHE A 308 9.72 19.09 15.32
C PHE A 308 8.36 18.79 14.65
N SER A 309 7.51 18.06 15.34
CA SER A 309 6.21 17.63 14.79
C SER A 309 5.27 18.80 14.49
N ASP A 310 5.27 19.86 15.32
CA ASP A 310 4.45 21.04 15.08
C ASP A 310 4.87 21.78 13.81
N GLU A 311 6.15 22.02 13.65
CA GLU A 311 6.73 22.66 12.48
C GLU A 311 6.51 21.82 11.21
N CYS A 312 6.70 20.50 11.30
CA CYS A 312 6.48 19.59 10.20
C CYS A 312 5.02 19.54 9.77
N ILE A 313 4.08 19.49 10.71
CA ILE A 313 2.63 19.53 10.41
C ILE A 313 2.24 20.87 9.81
N ARG A 314 2.69 22.00 10.37
CA ARG A 314 2.42 23.33 9.81
C ARG A 314 3.00 23.50 8.40
N PHE A 315 4.20 23.00 8.19
CA PHE A 315 4.83 23.04 6.86
C PHE A 315 4.05 22.18 5.85
N LEU A 316 3.70 20.94 6.21
CA LEU A 316 3.07 19.99 5.31
C LEU A 316 1.58 20.27 5.13
N ALA A 317 0.84 20.53 6.22
CA ALA A 317 -0.61 20.56 6.21
C ALA A 317 -1.20 21.95 6.51
N GLY A 318 -0.42 22.86 7.05
CA GLY A 318 -0.87 24.21 7.45
C GLY A 318 -1.45 24.27 8.86
N ASN A 319 -1.85 25.47 9.29
CA ASN A 319 -2.28 25.75 10.66
C ASN A 319 -3.59 25.05 11.06
N GLY A 320 -4.42 24.62 10.10
CA GLY A 320 -5.66 23.87 10.37
C GLY A 320 -5.47 22.44 10.87
N TYR A 321 -4.22 21.99 11.05
CA TYR A 321 -3.88 20.60 11.44
C TYR A 321 -3.17 20.49 12.79
N THR A 322 -3.32 21.46 13.67
CA THR A 322 -2.66 21.44 15.00
C THR A 322 -3.02 20.20 15.81
N GLY A 323 -4.24 19.66 15.68
CA GLY A 323 -4.64 18.41 16.32
C GLY A 323 -3.92 17.15 15.79
N ALA A 324 -3.23 17.23 14.66
CA ALA A 324 -2.43 16.13 14.13
C ALA A 324 -1.04 16.01 14.78
N VAL A 325 -0.59 17.02 15.54
CA VAL A 325 0.77 17.07 16.12
C VAL A 325 1.03 15.89 17.05
N ILE A 326 0.12 15.64 18.00
CA ILE A 326 0.26 14.52 18.93
C ILE A 326 0.22 13.17 18.21
N ALA A 327 -0.68 13.02 17.24
CA ALA A 327 -0.74 11.80 16.43
C ALA A 327 0.58 11.59 15.65
N MET A 328 1.17 12.65 15.13
CA MET A 328 2.48 12.60 14.45
C MET A 328 3.61 12.24 15.41
N GLN A 329 3.67 12.84 16.60
CA GLN A 329 4.69 12.53 17.63
C GLN A 329 4.69 11.02 17.94
N ILE A 330 3.51 10.45 18.12
CA ILE A 330 3.35 9.04 18.47
C ILE A 330 3.70 8.14 17.28
N ILE A 331 3.13 8.41 16.09
CA ILE A 331 3.25 7.49 14.95
C ILE A 331 4.64 7.49 14.32
N THR A 332 5.42 8.57 14.49
CA THR A 332 6.82 8.60 14.01
C THR A 332 7.71 7.62 14.80
N ILE A 333 7.37 7.30 16.06
CA ILE A 333 8.08 6.29 16.85
C ILE A 333 7.92 4.90 16.20
N ALA A 334 6.79 4.63 15.55
CA ALA A 334 6.56 3.37 14.83
C ALA A 334 7.55 3.12 13.67
N VAL A 335 8.22 4.17 13.17
CA VAL A 335 9.25 4.03 12.12
C VAL A 335 10.40 3.13 12.58
N ILE A 336 10.70 3.10 13.89
CA ILE A 336 11.76 2.27 14.45
C ILE A 336 11.41 0.77 14.33
N PRO A 337 10.32 0.27 14.92
CA PRO A 337 9.96 -1.14 14.77
C PRO A 337 9.69 -1.51 13.31
N ILE A 338 9.04 -0.67 12.50
CA ILE A 338 8.80 -0.95 11.08
C ILE A 338 10.12 -1.12 10.31
N GLY A 339 11.11 -0.27 10.56
CA GLY A 339 12.42 -0.40 9.94
C GLY A 339 13.09 -1.74 10.29
N VAL A 340 13.13 -2.08 11.58
CA VAL A 340 13.75 -3.31 12.05
C VAL A 340 13.00 -4.55 11.55
N THR A 341 11.67 -4.55 11.56
CA THR A 341 10.85 -5.66 11.03
C THR A 341 11.01 -5.79 9.50
N GLY A 342 11.28 -4.71 8.79
CA GLY A 342 11.68 -4.74 7.37
C GLY A 342 12.95 -5.56 7.16
N VAL A 343 13.97 -5.39 8.02
CA VAL A 343 15.20 -6.20 7.94
C VAL A 343 14.94 -7.63 8.39
N LEU A 344 14.38 -7.84 9.58
CA LEU A 344 14.18 -9.18 10.14
C LEU A 344 13.19 -10.02 9.34
N GLY A 345 12.07 -9.42 8.93
CA GLY A 345 11.00 -10.09 8.20
C GLY A 345 11.35 -10.27 6.72
N VAL A 346 11.45 -9.14 6.00
CA VAL A 346 11.57 -9.18 4.54
C VAL A 346 12.95 -9.65 4.09
N GLN A 347 14.03 -9.21 4.75
CA GLN A 347 15.38 -9.54 4.29
C GLN A 347 15.89 -10.85 4.91
N VAL A 348 15.69 -11.09 6.21
CA VAL A 348 16.24 -12.26 6.92
C VAL A 348 15.32 -13.47 6.78
N LEU A 349 14.07 -13.39 7.29
CA LEU A 349 13.16 -14.55 7.31
C LEU A 349 12.78 -15.01 5.91
N THR A 350 12.62 -14.09 4.96
CA THR A 350 12.34 -14.46 3.55
C THR A 350 13.57 -15.10 2.89
N ALA A 351 14.79 -14.58 3.15
CA ALA A 351 16.00 -15.16 2.58
C ALA A 351 16.28 -16.61 3.04
N ILE A 352 15.79 -16.97 4.24
CA ILE A 352 15.91 -18.35 4.78
C ILE A 352 14.62 -19.18 4.61
N GLU A 353 13.73 -18.78 3.71
CA GLU A 353 12.46 -19.48 3.35
C GLU A 353 11.52 -19.69 4.55
N LYS A 354 11.48 -18.71 5.46
CA LYS A 354 10.64 -18.71 6.68
C LYS A 354 9.55 -17.63 6.67
N GLU A 355 8.99 -17.30 5.50
CA GLU A 355 7.99 -16.24 5.29
C GLU A 355 6.73 -16.43 6.13
N LYS A 356 6.40 -17.65 6.51
CA LYS A 356 5.26 -17.96 7.40
C LYS A 356 5.34 -17.22 8.74
N TYR A 357 6.54 -16.99 9.26
CA TYR A 357 6.71 -16.27 10.53
C TYR A 357 6.50 -14.77 10.37
N VAL A 358 6.81 -14.22 9.18
CA VAL A 358 6.44 -12.84 8.83
C VAL A 358 4.92 -12.71 8.82
N LEU A 359 4.22 -13.63 8.15
CA LEU A 359 2.75 -13.63 8.11
C LEU A 359 2.15 -13.73 9.53
N TYR A 360 2.66 -14.63 10.37
CA TYR A 360 2.18 -14.75 11.76
C TYR A 360 2.38 -13.47 12.55
N SER A 361 3.54 -12.82 12.44
CA SER A 361 3.79 -11.55 13.14
C SER A 361 2.84 -10.45 12.70
N VAL A 362 2.56 -10.34 11.40
CA VAL A 362 1.61 -9.33 10.85
C VAL A 362 0.18 -9.63 11.30
N ILE A 363 -0.26 -10.88 11.32
CA ILE A 363 -1.60 -11.25 11.83
C ILE A 363 -1.74 -10.89 13.31
N VAL A 364 -0.75 -11.22 14.13
CA VAL A 364 -0.76 -10.85 15.56
C VAL A 364 -0.81 -9.34 15.74
N GLY A 365 0.01 -8.60 14.99
CA GLY A 365 -0.02 -7.14 14.98
C GLY A 365 -1.37 -6.58 14.58
N ALA A 366 -1.98 -7.08 13.50
CA ALA A 366 -3.27 -6.61 13.01
C ALA A 366 -4.42 -6.85 14.01
N VAL A 367 -4.43 -8.01 14.67
CA VAL A 367 -5.43 -8.32 15.71
C VAL A 367 -5.24 -7.40 16.92
N LEU A 368 -4.00 -7.20 17.35
CA LEU A 368 -3.71 -6.30 18.47
C LEU A 368 -4.07 -4.86 18.13
N ASP A 369 -3.71 -4.39 16.93
CA ASP A 369 -4.06 -3.06 16.45
C ASP A 369 -5.57 -2.82 16.44
N PHE A 370 -6.35 -3.78 15.93
CA PHE A 370 -7.81 -3.72 15.96
C PHE A 370 -8.36 -3.58 17.39
N VAL A 371 -7.87 -4.40 18.32
CA VAL A 371 -8.33 -4.36 19.71
C VAL A 371 -7.95 -3.05 20.40
N LEU A 372 -6.72 -2.57 20.18
CA LEU A 372 -6.25 -1.32 20.75
C LEU A 372 -6.98 -0.12 20.16
N ASN A 373 -7.30 -0.14 18.85
CA ASN A 373 -8.11 0.88 18.22
C ASN A 373 -9.51 0.99 18.82
N LEU A 374 -10.17 -0.15 19.14
CA LEU A 374 -11.46 -0.15 19.82
C LEU A 374 -11.41 0.55 21.21
N ILE A 375 -10.26 0.51 21.89
CA ILE A 375 -10.05 1.09 23.21
C ILE A 375 -9.59 2.55 23.09
N PHE A 376 -8.59 2.84 22.25
CA PHE A 376 -7.90 4.12 22.24
C PHE A 376 -8.56 5.19 21.35
N ILE A 377 -9.19 4.79 20.24
CA ILE A 377 -9.87 5.73 19.37
C ILE A 377 -11.00 6.47 20.10
N PRO A 378 -11.91 5.82 20.85
CA PRO A 378 -12.96 6.53 21.58
C PRO A 378 -12.44 7.58 22.56
N ILE A 379 -11.25 7.36 23.13
CA ILE A 379 -10.66 8.23 24.17
C ILE A 379 -9.87 9.37 23.50
N TRP A 380 -8.96 9.06 22.57
CA TRP A 380 -7.95 10.00 22.05
C TRP A 380 -8.03 10.29 20.54
N GLY A 381 -9.05 9.78 19.83
CA GLY A 381 -9.23 10.04 18.39
C GLY A 381 -8.01 9.68 17.57
N ALA A 382 -7.50 10.62 16.76
CA ALA A 382 -6.33 10.42 15.90
C ALA A 382 -5.06 9.98 16.65
N ALA A 383 -4.83 10.54 17.86
CA ALA A 383 -3.69 10.15 18.70
C ALA A 383 -3.86 8.72 19.23
N GLY A 384 -5.11 8.30 19.51
CA GLY A 384 -5.43 6.91 19.90
C GLY A 384 -5.09 5.90 18.81
N ALA A 385 -5.48 6.18 17.57
CA ALA A 385 -5.13 5.36 16.43
C ALA A 385 -3.60 5.28 16.22
N ALA A 386 -2.91 6.42 16.32
CA ALA A 386 -1.45 6.47 16.22
C ALA A 386 -0.75 5.63 17.31
N LEU A 387 -1.31 5.62 18.53
CA LEU A 387 -0.79 4.82 19.64
C LEU A 387 -1.04 3.31 19.39
N ALA A 388 -2.24 2.94 18.95
CA ALA A 388 -2.60 1.57 18.63
C ALA A 388 -1.64 0.99 17.58
N THR A 389 -1.48 1.69 16.44
CA THR A 389 -0.53 1.32 15.40
C THR A 389 0.90 1.18 15.95
N THR A 390 1.36 2.15 16.75
CA THR A 390 2.74 2.12 17.27
C THR A 390 2.97 0.92 18.18
N VAL A 391 2.03 0.60 19.08
CA VAL A 391 2.12 -0.57 19.98
C VAL A 391 2.04 -1.87 19.18
N ALA A 392 1.17 -1.94 18.17
CA ALA A 392 1.06 -3.09 17.28
C ALA A 392 2.36 -3.38 16.53
N GLU A 393 3.05 -2.33 16.03
CA GLU A 393 4.35 -2.46 15.35
C GLU A 393 5.44 -2.98 16.29
N PHE A 394 5.47 -2.52 17.54
CA PHE A 394 6.37 -3.10 18.55
C PHE A 394 6.06 -4.58 18.83
N CYS A 395 4.79 -4.95 18.84
CA CYS A 395 4.40 -6.35 19.00
C CYS A 395 4.86 -7.20 17.81
N VAL A 396 4.69 -6.71 16.57
CA VAL A 396 5.23 -7.37 15.35
C VAL A 396 6.73 -7.57 15.49
N LEU A 397 7.45 -6.55 15.94
CA LEU A 397 8.91 -6.62 16.17
C LEU A 397 9.26 -7.70 17.20
N ILE A 398 8.58 -7.74 18.35
CA ILE A 398 8.83 -8.74 19.39
C ILE A 398 8.62 -10.16 18.85
N VAL A 399 7.54 -10.38 18.10
CA VAL A 399 7.26 -11.69 17.48
C VAL A 399 8.36 -12.07 16.50
N GLN A 400 8.83 -11.15 15.65
CA GLN A 400 9.92 -11.44 14.70
C GLN A 400 11.25 -11.66 15.41
N LEU A 401 11.57 -10.91 16.46
CA LEU A 401 12.77 -11.14 17.28
C LEU A 401 12.75 -12.53 17.93
N PHE A 402 11.59 -12.99 18.37
CA PHE A 402 11.45 -14.34 18.91
C PHE A 402 11.82 -15.40 17.88
N PHE A 403 11.35 -15.28 16.63
CA PHE A 403 11.68 -16.23 15.57
C PHE A 403 13.09 -16.09 15.01
N THR A 404 13.75 -14.94 15.18
CA THR A 404 15.13 -14.69 14.73
C THR A 404 16.15 -14.76 15.89
N ARG A 405 15.73 -15.09 17.11
CA ARG A 405 16.57 -15.05 18.34
C ARG A 405 17.90 -15.80 18.22
N GLU A 406 17.91 -16.95 17.57
CA GLU A 406 19.13 -17.75 17.40
C GLU A 406 20.16 -17.03 16.51
N LEU A 407 19.73 -16.40 15.43
CA LEU A 407 20.58 -15.59 14.56
C LEU A 407 21.09 -14.36 15.30
N MET A 408 20.22 -13.68 16.06
CA MET A 408 20.61 -12.53 16.87
C MET A 408 21.63 -12.88 17.95
N PHE A 409 21.49 -14.08 18.56
CA PHE A 409 22.44 -14.57 19.57
C PHE A 409 23.83 -14.83 18.95
N ARG A 410 23.90 -15.39 17.72
CA ARG A 410 25.15 -15.60 16.99
C ARG A 410 25.87 -14.30 16.68
N ILE A 411 25.17 -13.28 16.16
CA ILE A 411 25.70 -11.94 15.94
C ILE A 411 26.33 -11.36 17.23
N ARG A 412 25.62 -11.49 18.35
CA ARG A 412 26.11 -10.99 19.63
C ARG A 412 27.39 -11.72 20.11
N LYS A 413 27.52 -13.01 19.80
CA LYS A 413 28.71 -13.80 20.15
C LYS A 413 29.92 -13.39 19.30
N GLU A 414 29.74 -13.14 18.00
CA GLU A 414 30.81 -12.64 17.12
C GLU A 414 31.31 -11.27 17.56
N LEU A 415 30.42 -10.34 17.90
CA LEU A 415 30.79 -9.01 18.41
C LEU A 415 31.63 -9.08 19.69
N ARG A 416 31.37 -10.04 20.58
CA ARG A 416 32.14 -10.21 21.81
C ARG A 416 33.49 -10.91 21.59
N GLY A 417 33.68 -11.61 20.48
CA GLY A 417 34.93 -12.25 20.09
C GLY A 417 35.92 -11.31 19.43
N HIS A 418 35.48 -10.11 19.03
CA HIS A 418 36.30 -9.08 18.38
C HIS A 418 36.66 -7.91 19.31
N ILE A 419 36.22 -7.90 20.58
CA ILE A 419 36.65 -7.02 21.66
C ILE A 419 37.60 -7.78 22.59
#